data_47b66607ba8cc13c5d43cfce5cef0467
#
_entry.id   47b66607ba8cc13c5d43cfce5cef0467
#
_cell.length_a   1.000
_cell.length_b   1.000
_cell.length_c   1.000
_cell.angle_alpha   90.00
_cell.angle_beta   90.00
_cell.angle_gamma   90.00
#
_symmetry.space_group_name_H-M   'P 1'
#
loop_
_entity.id
_entity.type
_entity.pdbx_description
1 polymer ?
#
loop_
_entity_poly.entity_id
_entity_poly.type
_entity_poly.pdbx_seq_one_letter_code
_entity_poly.pdbx_strand_id
1 'polypeptide(L)'
;MKEKNLLKIIINRPTKLILRIGNQALIFSTNYLSGFDQMALDLNSLDQTIVNPEIILTLRFYYWTGDWLSIGYHQKVIPSHWEKLLFNKEINIVRRPSGGGAVLHSGGITYALTFKKNFL
;
A
#
# COMPACT_ATOMS: atom_id res chain seq x y z
N MET A 1 36.14 2.64 -0.69
CA MET A 1 35.65 1.53 -1.51
C MET A 1 34.17 1.75 -1.77
N LYS A 2 33.82 2.02 -2.98
CA LYS A 2 32.42 2.17 -3.34
C LYS A 2 31.76 0.81 -3.27
N GLU A 3 30.97 0.59 -2.24
CA GLU A 3 30.10 -0.58 -2.24
C GLU A 3 29.19 -0.50 -3.44
N LYS A 4 29.32 -1.49 -4.26
CA LYS A 4 28.43 -1.70 -5.37
C LYS A 4 27.03 -1.76 -4.81
N ASN A 5 26.14 -0.95 -5.34
CA ASN A 5 24.72 -1.04 -5.10
C ASN A 5 24.26 -2.43 -5.52
N LEU A 6 24.36 -3.37 -4.62
CA LEU A 6 23.91 -4.73 -4.84
C LEU A 6 22.39 -4.73 -4.77
N LEU A 7 21.80 -4.88 -5.93
CA LEU A 7 20.42 -5.20 -6.05
C LEU A 7 20.17 -6.55 -5.38
N LYS A 8 19.61 -6.56 -4.21
CA LYS A 8 19.26 -7.78 -3.53
C LYS A 8 17.78 -8.08 -3.74
N ILE A 9 17.50 -9.03 -4.60
CA ILE A 9 16.14 -9.54 -4.80
C ILE A 9 15.90 -10.61 -3.74
N ILE A 10 14.96 -10.36 -2.85
CA ILE A 10 14.52 -11.32 -1.87
C ILE A 10 13.13 -11.81 -2.27
N ILE A 11 13.06 -13.06 -2.72
CA ILE A 11 11.81 -13.73 -3.01
C ILE A 11 11.35 -14.41 -1.72
N ASN A 12 10.33 -13.87 -1.10
CA ASN A 12 9.71 -14.46 0.08
C ASN A 12 8.37 -15.08 -0.31
N ARG A 13 8.18 -16.37 -0.02
CA ARG A 13 6.98 -17.11 -0.37
C ARG A 13 5.76 -16.67 0.46
N PRO A 14 4.56 -16.68 -0.13
CA PRO A 14 4.22 -16.90 -1.51
C PRO A 14 4.05 -15.57 -2.27
N THR A 15 4.99 -15.23 -3.14
CA THR A 15 4.91 -14.11 -4.08
C THR A 15 5.11 -12.69 -3.53
N LYS A 16 6.11 -12.46 -2.71
CA LYS A 16 6.65 -11.12 -2.47
C LYS A 16 7.99 -10.98 -3.17
N LEU A 17 8.02 -10.24 -4.25
CA LEU A 17 9.28 -9.74 -4.79
C LEU A 17 9.62 -8.47 -4.01
N ILE A 18 10.65 -8.54 -3.18
CA ILE A 18 11.20 -7.37 -2.50
C ILE A 18 12.47 -7.00 -3.24
N LEU A 19 12.44 -5.88 -3.91
CA LEU A 19 13.60 -5.29 -4.53
C LEU A 19 14.22 -4.30 -3.54
N ARG A 20 15.41 -4.61 -3.04
CA ARG A 20 16.15 -3.69 -2.19
C ARG A 20 17.19 -2.94 -3.01
N ILE A 21 17.01 -1.64 -3.18
CA ILE A 21 17.98 -0.77 -3.83
C ILE A 21 18.81 -0.10 -2.73
N GLY A 22 19.98 -0.66 -2.46
CA GLY A 22 20.83 -0.19 -1.35
C GLY A 22 20.19 -0.47 0.01
N ASN A 23 20.66 0.21 1.07
CA ASN A 23 20.11 0.07 2.42
C ASN A 23 18.91 1.01 2.68
N GLN A 24 18.47 1.78 1.70
CA GLN A 24 17.63 2.94 1.93
C GLN A 24 16.25 2.87 1.29
N ALA A 25 16.09 2.14 0.21
CA ALA A 25 14.82 2.02 -0.49
C ALA A 25 14.39 0.57 -0.62
N LEU A 26 13.14 0.29 -0.30
CA LEU A 26 12.51 -1.02 -0.45
C LEU A 26 11.39 -0.92 -1.47
N ILE A 27 11.44 -1.78 -2.49
CA ILE A 27 10.37 -1.91 -3.47
C ILE A 27 9.74 -3.29 -3.33
N PHE A 28 8.44 -3.32 -3.10
CA PHE A 28 7.66 -4.54 -2.96
C PHE A 28 6.81 -4.73 -4.20
N SER A 29 6.93 -5.87 -4.82
CA SER A 29 6.10 -6.23 -5.96
C SER A 29 4.92 -7.08 -5.52
N THR A 30 3.91 -6.86 -6.24
CA THR A 30 2.52 -7.33 -6.25
C THR A 30 2.15 -8.62 -5.58
N ASN A 31 1.08 -8.52 -4.84
CA ASN A 31 0.24 -9.63 -4.45
C ASN A 31 -1.24 -9.27 -4.64
N TYR A 32 -2.09 -10.28 -4.59
CA TYR A 32 -3.54 -10.14 -4.55
C TYR A 32 -3.99 -10.45 -3.14
N LEU A 33 -4.42 -9.43 -2.40
CA LEU A 33 -4.92 -9.56 -1.04
C LEU A 33 -6.21 -8.77 -0.86
N SER A 34 -6.91 -9.06 0.24
CA SER A 34 -8.06 -8.27 0.64
C SER A 34 -7.68 -6.81 0.90
N GLY A 35 -8.64 -5.90 0.82
CA GLY A 35 -8.41 -4.50 1.16
C GLY A 35 -7.92 -4.30 2.59
N PHE A 36 -8.37 -5.13 3.54
CA PHE A 36 -7.89 -5.07 4.92
C PHE A 36 -6.40 -5.40 5.03
N ASP A 37 -5.97 -6.46 4.36
CA ASP A 37 -4.57 -6.88 4.36
C ASP A 37 -3.68 -5.87 3.63
N GLN A 38 -4.14 -5.32 2.51
CA GLN A 38 -3.39 -4.30 1.77
C GLN A 38 -3.20 -3.03 2.60
N MET A 39 -4.25 -2.59 3.30
CA MET A 39 -4.14 -1.40 4.16
C MET A 39 -3.28 -1.67 5.40
N ALA A 40 -3.32 -2.87 5.94
CA ALA A 40 -2.41 -3.28 7.02
C ALA A 40 -0.94 -3.25 6.57
N LEU A 41 -0.65 -3.71 5.35
CA LEU A 41 0.69 -3.66 4.79
C LEU A 41 1.15 -2.23 4.48
N ASP A 42 0.27 -1.36 4.03
CA ASP A 42 0.58 0.06 3.83
C ASP A 42 0.93 0.74 5.15
N LEU A 43 0.16 0.46 6.21
CA LEU A 43 0.43 0.97 7.54
C LEU A 43 1.76 0.44 8.09
N ASN A 44 2.04 -0.86 7.90
CA ASN A 44 3.31 -1.45 8.29
C ASN A 44 4.50 -0.80 7.55
N SER A 45 4.35 -0.51 6.26
CA SER A 45 5.38 0.19 5.48
C SER A 45 5.65 1.59 6.03
N LEU A 46 4.60 2.30 6.45
CA LEU A 46 4.72 3.60 7.10
C LEU A 46 5.45 3.48 8.43
N ASP A 47 5.06 2.54 9.28
CA ASP A 47 5.69 2.32 10.59
C ASP A 47 7.16 1.96 10.44
N GLN A 48 7.51 1.06 9.53
CA GLN A 48 8.90 0.69 9.26
C GLN A 48 9.74 1.87 8.77
N THR A 49 9.19 2.73 7.95
CA THR A 49 9.87 3.94 7.49
C THR A 49 10.12 4.92 8.63
N ILE A 50 9.21 4.99 9.60
CA ILE A 50 9.34 5.86 10.78
C ILE A 50 10.40 5.31 11.75
N VAL A 51 10.34 4.02 12.07
CA VAL A 51 11.14 3.44 13.17
C VAL A 51 12.52 2.94 12.74
N ASN A 52 12.69 2.56 11.47
CA ASN A 52 13.95 2.04 10.98
C ASN A 52 14.79 3.16 10.33
N PRO A 53 15.93 3.54 10.92
CA PRO A 53 16.77 4.61 10.38
C PRO A 53 17.40 4.28 9.01
N GLU A 54 17.49 3.01 8.66
CA GLU A 54 18.06 2.57 7.38
C GLU A 54 17.07 2.65 6.22
N ILE A 55 15.76 2.71 6.51
CA ILE A 55 14.73 2.78 5.49
C ILE A 55 14.33 4.24 5.28
N ILE A 56 14.61 4.77 4.10
CA ILE A 56 14.22 6.12 3.70
C ILE A 56 12.91 6.12 2.92
N LEU A 57 12.70 5.08 2.12
CA LEU A 57 11.58 4.99 1.21
C LEU A 57 11.10 3.55 1.09
N THR A 58 9.78 3.38 1.01
CA THR A 58 9.17 2.12 0.59
C THR A 58 8.19 2.39 -0.56
N LEU A 59 8.13 1.49 -1.52
CA LEU A 59 7.20 1.52 -2.63
C LEU A 59 6.58 0.14 -2.77
N ARG A 60 5.26 0.07 -2.72
CA ARG A 60 4.49 -1.14 -2.93
C ARG A 60 3.61 -1.00 -4.16
N PHE A 61 3.55 -2.07 -4.97
CA PHE A 61 2.56 -2.23 -6.03
C PHE A 61 1.69 -3.44 -5.69
N TYR A 62 0.38 -3.31 -5.82
CA TYR A 62 -0.51 -4.40 -5.46
C TYR A 62 -1.87 -4.35 -6.15
N TYR A 63 -2.56 -5.49 -6.11
CA TYR A 63 -3.93 -5.63 -6.58
C TYR A 63 -4.85 -5.96 -5.41
N TRP A 64 -6.08 -5.58 -5.55
CA TRP A 64 -7.13 -5.88 -4.59
C TRP A 64 -7.86 -7.15 -5.01
N THR A 65 -8.11 -8.07 -4.08
CA THR A 65 -8.94 -9.24 -4.33
C THR A 65 -10.41 -8.84 -4.17
N GLY A 66 -11.17 -8.88 -5.26
CA GLY A 66 -12.55 -8.41 -5.30
C GLY A 66 -12.65 -6.90 -5.44
N ASP A 67 -13.87 -6.40 -5.28
CA ASP A 67 -14.16 -4.97 -5.39
C ASP A 67 -14.18 -4.31 -4.01
N TRP A 68 -13.45 -3.21 -3.90
CA TRP A 68 -13.26 -2.49 -2.66
C TRP A 68 -13.45 -0.99 -2.86
N LEU A 69 -14.10 -0.36 -1.90
CA LEU A 69 -14.10 1.09 -1.77
C LEU A 69 -13.14 1.48 -0.65
N SER A 70 -12.05 2.15 -0.99
CA SER A 70 -11.19 2.74 0.03
C SER A 70 -11.59 4.18 0.29
N ILE A 71 -11.73 4.53 1.57
CA ILE A 71 -12.03 5.90 2.01
C ILE A 71 -10.80 6.52 2.64
N GLY A 72 -10.69 7.85 2.53
CA GLY A 72 -9.58 8.59 3.10
C GLY A 72 -9.56 8.55 4.63
N TYR A 73 -8.37 8.72 5.21
CA TYR A 73 -8.20 8.65 6.67
C TYR A 73 -9.13 9.59 7.45
N HIS A 74 -9.34 10.80 6.95
CA HIS A 74 -10.20 11.81 7.57
C HIS A 74 -11.63 11.84 7.01
N GLN A 75 -11.95 11.00 6.06
CA GLN A 75 -13.28 10.97 5.48
C GLN A 75 -14.28 10.34 6.45
N LYS A 76 -15.20 11.13 6.96
CA LYS A 76 -16.16 10.71 7.99
C LYS A 76 -17.47 10.19 7.41
N VAL A 77 -17.87 10.69 6.25
CA VAL A 77 -19.20 10.44 5.66
C VAL A 77 -19.05 9.87 4.26
N ILE A 78 -19.80 8.81 4.00
CA ILE A 78 -20.06 8.30 2.67
C ILE A 78 -21.41 8.82 2.22
N PRO A 79 -21.56 9.31 0.97
CA PRO A 79 -22.86 9.73 0.47
C PRO A 79 -23.90 8.62 0.60
N SER A 80 -25.07 8.94 1.13
CA SER A 80 -26.09 7.93 1.45
C SER A 80 -26.55 7.12 0.24
N HIS A 81 -26.53 7.70 -0.96
CA HIS A 81 -26.88 6.98 -2.19
C HIS A 81 -25.85 5.91 -2.59
N TRP A 82 -24.63 5.94 -2.05
CA TRP A 82 -23.63 4.89 -2.27
C TRP A 82 -23.89 3.65 -1.43
N GLU A 83 -24.53 3.78 -0.28
CA GLU A 83 -24.77 2.65 0.62
C GLU A 83 -25.53 1.52 -0.08
N LYS A 84 -26.57 1.84 -0.83
CA LYS A 84 -27.30 0.86 -1.62
C LYS A 84 -26.46 0.19 -2.69
N LEU A 85 -25.64 0.96 -3.40
CA LEU A 85 -24.77 0.44 -4.45
C LEU A 85 -23.72 -0.51 -3.87
N LEU A 86 -23.13 -0.14 -2.75
CA LEU A 86 -22.13 -0.95 -2.07
C LEU A 86 -22.73 -2.26 -1.57
N PHE A 87 -23.91 -2.18 -0.94
CA PHE A 87 -24.59 -3.36 -0.43
C PHE A 87 -25.02 -4.32 -1.56
N ASN A 88 -25.64 -3.82 -2.62
CA ASN A 88 -26.11 -4.64 -3.73
C ASN A 88 -25.00 -5.22 -4.61
N LYS A 89 -23.83 -4.59 -4.61
CA LYS A 89 -22.66 -5.02 -5.39
C LYS A 89 -21.65 -5.83 -4.58
N GLU A 90 -21.95 -6.07 -3.30
CA GLU A 90 -21.02 -6.76 -2.39
C GLU A 90 -19.64 -6.10 -2.35
N ILE A 91 -19.61 -4.76 -2.45
CA ILE A 91 -18.37 -3.99 -2.36
C ILE A 91 -18.01 -3.77 -0.90
N ASN A 92 -16.85 -4.22 -0.52
CA ASN A 92 -16.32 -4.00 0.82
C ASN A 92 -15.71 -2.59 0.94
N ILE A 93 -15.75 -2.06 2.15
CA ILE A 93 -15.20 -0.74 2.45
C ILE A 93 -14.03 -0.88 3.41
N VAL A 94 -12.97 -0.11 3.14
CA VAL A 94 -11.80 -0.03 4.02
C VAL A 94 -11.30 1.41 4.10
N ARG A 95 -10.73 1.78 5.24
CA ARG A 95 -10.10 3.09 5.42
C ARG A 95 -8.61 3.02 5.13
N ARG A 96 -8.12 3.99 4.34
CA ARG A 96 -6.69 4.12 4.08
C ARG A 96 -5.99 4.85 5.24
N PRO A 97 -4.70 4.58 5.47
CA PRO A 97 -3.86 5.41 6.34
C PRO A 97 -3.52 6.77 5.73
N SER A 98 -3.75 6.96 4.43
CA SER A 98 -3.56 8.21 3.70
C SER A 98 -4.85 9.00 3.56
N GLY A 99 -4.75 10.29 3.28
CA GLY A 99 -5.90 11.18 3.09
C GLY A 99 -6.58 11.04 1.72
N GLY A 100 -7.40 12.03 1.41
CA GLY A 100 -8.12 12.11 0.14
C GLY A 100 -9.54 11.56 0.19
N GLY A 101 -10.19 11.50 -0.96
CA GLY A 101 -11.54 11.00 -1.13
C GLY A 101 -11.63 9.50 -1.35
N ALA A 102 -12.84 9.02 -1.53
CA ALA A 102 -13.10 7.61 -1.79
C ALA A 102 -12.61 7.19 -3.18
N VAL A 103 -12.06 5.99 -3.27
CA VAL A 103 -11.60 5.38 -4.52
C VAL A 103 -12.16 3.97 -4.63
N LEU A 104 -12.76 3.67 -5.76
CA LEU A 104 -13.21 2.32 -6.10
C LEU A 104 -12.07 1.53 -6.74
N HIS A 105 -11.75 0.39 -6.17
CA HIS A 105 -10.74 -0.55 -6.67
C HIS A 105 -11.45 -1.76 -7.26
N SER A 106 -11.38 -1.88 -8.57
CA SER A 106 -11.98 -2.98 -9.32
C SER A 106 -11.04 -3.35 -10.49
N GLY A 107 -10.09 -4.24 -10.24
CA GLY A 107 -9.16 -4.74 -11.24
C GLY A 107 -7.96 -3.84 -11.57
N GLY A 108 -7.82 -2.69 -10.95
CA GLY A 108 -6.68 -1.78 -11.17
C GLY A 108 -5.48 -2.10 -10.28
N ILE A 109 -4.29 -1.69 -10.73
CA ILE A 109 -3.09 -1.72 -9.90
C ILE A 109 -3.03 -0.48 -9.00
N THR A 110 -2.66 -0.70 -7.76
CA THR A 110 -2.44 0.37 -6.77
C THR A 110 -0.97 0.44 -6.40
N TYR A 111 -0.48 1.63 -6.13
CA TYR A 111 0.82 1.79 -5.51
C TYR A 111 0.72 2.59 -4.21
N ALA A 112 1.58 2.28 -3.26
CA ALA A 112 1.75 3.02 -2.03
C ALA A 112 3.22 3.41 -1.88
N LEU A 113 3.45 4.72 -1.80
CA LEU A 113 4.76 5.31 -1.62
C LEU A 113 4.85 5.92 -0.22
N THR A 114 5.86 5.50 0.54
CA THR A 114 6.15 6.02 1.86
C THR A 114 7.59 6.48 1.91
N PHE A 115 7.85 7.65 2.44
CA PHE A 115 9.21 8.18 2.54
C PHE A 115 9.37 9.07 3.76
N LYS A 116 10.61 9.21 4.23
CA LYS A 116 10.95 10.15 5.31
C LYS A 116 10.82 11.58 4.83
N LYS A 117 10.36 12.45 5.72
CA LYS A 117 10.14 13.88 5.41
C LYS A 117 11.34 14.58 4.80
N ASN A 118 12.53 14.21 5.23
CA ASN A 118 13.78 14.80 4.76
C ASN A 118 14.36 14.13 3.51
N PHE A 119 13.64 13.20 2.90
CA PHE A 119 14.05 12.55 1.65
C PHE A 119 14.01 13.52 0.47
N LEU A 120 13.05 14.42 0.46
CA LEU A 120 12.90 15.47 -0.53
C LEU A 120 13.61 16.73 -0.04
#